data_909913c14e056d26c0847f19b7c74b3b
#
_entry.id   909913c14e056d26c0847f19b7c74b3b
#
_cell.length_a   1.000
_cell.length_b   1.000
_cell.length_c   1.000
_cell.angle_alpha   90.00
_cell.angle_beta   90.00
_cell.angle_gamma   90.00
#
_symmetry.space_group_name_H-M   'P 1'
#
loop_
_entity.id
_entity.type
_entity.pdbx_description
1 polymer ?
#
loop_
_entity_poly.entity_id
_entity_poly.type
_entity_poly.pdbx_seq_one_letter_code
_entity_poly.pdbx_strand_id
1 'polypeptide(L)'
;MSKKELIDYPIGVTSSETTFSGLIYGNYHDDLSEGSLRLALISSVSGTSNDSSLFEKSLDILCERTDVNQFIAADLENVGNSISNASYPPSDGYFFDDSSPESRYLWRWLTMEAPDLVIEVCDASTSQITKYDGSTNDDSFLSALSRGEGQTPGSIPGIRISCTTDTIEKSFNEVVDNIFSSDTSHSEARIELNKRSERSPIEVAKILGAVYGYKLDQPVNYVQGVAVSGRLRLKSLDDSYPDPNDDISKLVSFLTTDEGYEGNDRSGPNLAAMCWAGELAESTGDNKWNDLLIKVANTYERVERGTAPKPCDPVFGCEDMFFISAMCGRAYKLTGDSKYLDSYTDFLLEANVQQENGLFWHSRNAPFFWGRGNGFAALAYAEGISYLPENNPAKNELIEIHSNQMEGLKDLQQPTGMWTQLLDFDGTYQEMSVTCMVGYALARGIRRGWLKEELRPVLDKAWDGVKKRISNDAGLVDVCTGTGFQESRESYLYRAAEYGYDDRGGSMAIWFATEMEKLQRSDS
;
A
#
# COMPACT_ATOMS: atom_id res chain seq x y z
N MET A 1 -3.96 -28.10 -28.20
CA MET A 1 -3.71 -26.77 -27.64
C MET A 1 -3.59 -26.94 -26.14
N SER A 2 -2.55 -26.46 -25.46
CA SER A 2 -2.53 -26.44 -24.00
C SER A 2 -3.65 -25.53 -23.51
N LYS A 3 -4.47 -25.98 -22.55
CA LYS A 3 -5.42 -25.08 -21.88
C LYS A 3 -4.61 -23.87 -21.37
N LYS A 4 -5.12 -22.66 -21.60
CA LYS A 4 -4.57 -21.45 -21.02
C LYS A 4 -4.50 -21.64 -19.50
N GLU A 5 -3.36 -21.33 -18.90
CA GLU A 5 -3.19 -21.46 -17.46
C GLU A 5 -3.85 -20.26 -16.78
N LEU A 6 -4.89 -20.52 -16.01
CA LEU A 6 -5.56 -19.54 -15.18
C LEU A 6 -4.92 -19.57 -13.79
N ILE A 7 -4.61 -18.38 -13.28
CA ILE A 7 -4.08 -18.20 -11.92
C ILE A 7 -5.22 -17.72 -11.03
N ASP A 8 -5.54 -18.51 -10.00
CA ASP A 8 -6.47 -18.12 -8.94
C ASP A 8 -5.75 -17.18 -7.96
N TYR A 9 -6.41 -16.08 -7.58
CA TYR A 9 -5.87 -15.16 -6.58
C TYR A 9 -6.98 -14.49 -5.76
N PRO A 10 -6.73 -14.21 -4.47
CA PRO A 10 -7.70 -13.62 -3.59
C PRO A 10 -7.95 -12.13 -3.94
N ILE A 11 -9.20 -11.73 -4.07
CA ILE A 11 -9.60 -10.36 -4.40
C ILE A 11 -10.38 -9.66 -3.29
N GLY A 12 -10.86 -10.41 -2.29
CA GLY A 12 -11.62 -9.82 -1.19
C GLY A 12 -11.94 -10.79 -0.07
N VAL A 13 -12.53 -10.23 0.98
CA VAL A 13 -13.04 -10.95 2.15
C VAL A 13 -14.53 -10.67 2.26
N THR A 14 -15.31 -11.73 2.49
CA THR A 14 -16.77 -11.65 2.67
C THR A 14 -17.14 -11.18 4.07
N SER A 15 -18.41 -10.79 4.24
CA SER A 15 -19.00 -10.50 5.55
C SER A 15 -19.00 -11.69 6.53
N SER A 16 -18.82 -12.91 6.01
CA SER A 16 -18.61 -14.13 6.81
C SER A 16 -17.13 -14.46 7.05
N GLU A 17 -16.22 -13.52 6.80
CA GLU A 17 -14.78 -13.66 7.01
C GLU A 17 -14.14 -14.79 6.18
N THR A 18 -14.66 -15.03 4.99
CA THR A 18 -14.08 -15.96 4.03
C THR A 18 -13.51 -15.22 2.84
N THR A 19 -12.40 -15.72 2.29
CA THR A 19 -11.81 -15.16 1.07
C THR A 19 -12.66 -15.52 -0.15
N PHE A 20 -12.85 -14.55 -1.06
CA PHE A 20 -13.30 -14.84 -2.40
C PHE A 20 -12.25 -14.43 -3.43
N SER A 21 -12.20 -15.18 -4.52
CA SER A 21 -11.12 -15.13 -5.49
C SER A 21 -11.56 -14.66 -6.87
N GLY A 22 -10.58 -14.18 -7.63
CA GLY A 22 -10.65 -13.97 -9.06
C GLY A 22 -9.63 -14.83 -9.80
N LEU A 23 -9.75 -14.84 -11.11
CA LEU A 23 -8.88 -15.55 -12.03
C LEU A 23 -8.11 -14.53 -12.88
N ILE A 24 -6.83 -14.81 -13.12
CA ILE A 24 -6.00 -14.03 -14.04
C ILE A 24 -5.57 -14.93 -15.20
N TYR A 25 -5.62 -14.39 -16.40
CA TYR A 25 -5.04 -14.99 -17.60
C TYR A 25 -4.08 -14.02 -18.28
N GLY A 26 -2.91 -14.53 -18.67
CA GLY A 26 -1.88 -13.76 -19.39
C GLY A 26 -1.10 -12.81 -18.47
N ASN A 27 -0.43 -11.84 -19.07
CA ASN A 27 0.44 -10.89 -18.37
C ASN A 27 -0.34 -9.66 -17.89
N TYR A 28 -1.50 -9.87 -17.27
CA TYR A 28 -2.44 -8.82 -16.94
C TYR A 28 -1.84 -7.71 -16.03
N HIS A 29 -0.89 -8.06 -15.16
CA HIS A 29 -0.28 -7.09 -14.24
C HIS A 29 1.03 -6.48 -14.76
N ASP A 30 1.60 -7.00 -15.86
CA ASP A 30 2.98 -6.64 -16.23
C ASP A 30 3.06 -5.34 -17.02
N ASP A 31 2.14 -5.09 -17.97
CA ASP A 31 2.22 -3.90 -18.82
C ASP A 31 0.85 -3.29 -19.15
N LEU A 32 0.59 -2.10 -18.61
CA LEU A 32 -0.61 -1.32 -18.93
C LEU A 32 -0.55 -0.66 -20.32
N SER A 33 0.66 -0.47 -20.86
CA SER A 33 0.86 0.19 -22.17
C SER A 33 0.69 -0.74 -23.37
N GLU A 34 0.65 -2.06 -23.14
CA GLU A 34 0.47 -3.03 -24.22
C GLU A 34 -0.83 -2.79 -24.98
N GLY A 35 -0.77 -2.80 -26.31
CA GLY A 35 -1.92 -2.48 -27.19
C GLY A 35 -3.06 -3.50 -27.16
N SER A 36 -2.89 -4.67 -26.50
CA SER A 36 -3.94 -5.68 -26.38
C SER A 36 -5.03 -5.24 -25.40
N LEU A 37 -6.29 -5.56 -25.73
CA LEU A 37 -7.41 -5.27 -24.86
C LEU A 37 -7.34 -6.08 -23.54
N ARG A 38 -7.70 -5.44 -22.46
CA ARG A 38 -7.82 -6.00 -21.11
C ARG A 38 -9.31 -6.17 -20.81
N LEU A 39 -9.75 -7.42 -20.69
CA LEU A 39 -11.15 -7.73 -20.42
C LEU A 39 -11.32 -8.14 -18.94
N ALA A 40 -12.47 -7.84 -18.38
CA ALA A 40 -12.95 -8.43 -17.14
C ALA A 40 -14.27 -9.17 -17.42
N LEU A 41 -14.36 -10.43 -16.97
CA LEU A 41 -15.58 -11.23 -17.00
C LEU A 41 -16.08 -11.41 -15.57
N ILE A 42 -17.31 -11.06 -15.30
CA ILE A 42 -17.97 -11.33 -14.02
C ILE A 42 -19.30 -12.03 -14.23
N SER A 43 -19.69 -12.92 -13.32
CA SER A 43 -21.08 -13.33 -13.22
C SER A 43 -21.93 -12.17 -12.67
N SER A 44 -23.23 -12.24 -12.82
CA SER A 44 -24.11 -11.16 -12.37
C SER A 44 -23.93 -10.88 -10.87
N VAL A 45 -23.95 -9.60 -10.53
CA VAL A 45 -24.01 -9.16 -9.12
C VAL A 45 -25.26 -9.67 -8.37
N SER A 46 -26.25 -10.23 -9.07
CA SER A 46 -27.38 -10.94 -8.47
C SER A 46 -26.98 -12.28 -7.83
N GLY A 47 -25.89 -12.90 -8.28
CA GLY A 47 -25.24 -14.06 -7.67
C GLY A 47 -26.12 -15.31 -7.58
N THR A 48 -26.85 -15.63 -8.65
CA THR A 48 -27.61 -16.88 -8.72
C THR A 48 -26.77 -18.04 -9.26
N SER A 49 -27.12 -19.28 -8.95
CA SER A 49 -26.44 -20.47 -9.51
C SER A 49 -26.54 -20.57 -11.04
N ASN A 50 -27.58 -19.98 -11.62
CA ASN A 50 -27.69 -19.90 -13.08
C ASN A 50 -26.68 -18.91 -13.67
N ASP A 51 -26.42 -17.79 -12.97
CA ASP A 51 -25.38 -16.81 -13.38
C ASP A 51 -24.00 -17.44 -13.36
N SER A 52 -23.67 -18.29 -12.38
CA SER A 52 -22.42 -19.05 -12.33
C SER A 52 -22.26 -20.01 -13.53
N SER A 53 -23.33 -20.72 -13.90
CA SER A 53 -23.32 -21.58 -15.09
C SER A 53 -23.09 -20.80 -16.41
N LEU A 54 -23.60 -19.59 -16.51
CA LEU A 54 -23.32 -18.67 -17.64
C LEU A 54 -21.87 -18.20 -17.63
N PHE A 55 -21.37 -17.86 -16.45
CA PHE A 55 -19.98 -17.45 -16.25
C PHE A 55 -19.01 -18.55 -16.68
N GLU A 56 -19.18 -19.79 -16.21
CA GLU A 56 -18.32 -20.91 -16.57
C GLU A 56 -18.25 -21.12 -18.09
N LYS A 57 -19.40 -21.15 -18.77
CA LYS A 57 -19.44 -21.25 -20.23
C LYS A 57 -18.76 -20.08 -20.94
N SER A 58 -18.94 -18.86 -20.45
CA SER A 58 -18.30 -17.67 -21.01
C SER A 58 -16.79 -17.67 -20.79
N LEU A 59 -16.34 -18.16 -19.64
CA LEU A 59 -14.92 -18.34 -19.34
C LEU A 59 -14.27 -19.36 -20.26
N ASP A 60 -14.93 -20.51 -20.50
CA ASP A 60 -14.45 -21.51 -21.46
C ASP A 60 -14.27 -20.92 -22.85
N ILE A 61 -15.24 -20.11 -23.34
CA ILE A 61 -15.14 -19.42 -24.63
C ILE A 61 -13.93 -18.47 -24.66
N LEU A 62 -13.71 -17.63 -23.63
CA LEU A 62 -12.54 -16.76 -23.55
C LEU A 62 -11.22 -17.54 -23.55
N CYS A 63 -11.19 -18.67 -22.88
CA CYS A 63 -10.01 -19.54 -22.84
C CYS A 63 -9.69 -20.18 -24.19
N GLU A 64 -10.67 -20.45 -25.02
CA GLU A 64 -10.50 -21.06 -26.34
C GLU A 64 -10.10 -20.05 -27.44
N ARG A 65 -10.37 -18.77 -27.23
CA ARG A 65 -10.08 -17.71 -28.22
C ARG A 65 -8.59 -17.42 -28.31
N THR A 66 -8.11 -17.25 -29.54
CA THR A 66 -6.70 -16.94 -29.83
C THR A 66 -6.42 -15.44 -29.93
N ASP A 67 -7.46 -14.62 -30.09
CA ASP A 67 -7.40 -13.17 -30.15
C ASP A 67 -7.49 -12.51 -28.77
N VAL A 68 -7.82 -13.25 -27.71
CA VAL A 68 -7.81 -12.82 -26.32
C VAL A 68 -6.48 -13.16 -25.66
N ASN A 69 -5.67 -12.15 -25.35
CA ASN A 69 -4.33 -12.33 -24.79
C ASN A 69 -4.30 -12.22 -23.26
N GLN A 70 -5.22 -11.45 -22.68
CA GLN A 70 -5.28 -11.22 -21.24
C GLN A 70 -6.70 -10.88 -20.77
N PHE A 71 -7.07 -11.39 -19.62
CA PHE A 71 -8.31 -11.05 -18.94
C PHE A 71 -8.25 -11.38 -17.45
N ILE A 72 -9.15 -10.80 -16.69
CA ILE A 72 -9.47 -11.20 -15.31
C ILE A 72 -10.92 -11.70 -15.28
N ALA A 73 -11.23 -12.56 -14.33
CA ALA A 73 -12.60 -13.05 -14.19
C ALA A 73 -12.93 -13.32 -12.72
N ALA A 74 -14.21 -13.19 -12.34
CA ALA A 74 -14.70 -13.56 -11.01
C ALA A 74 -16.14 -14.09 -11.08
N ASP A 75 -16.36 -15.24 -10.47
CA ASP A 75 -17.70 -15.75 -10.19
C ASP A 75 -18.19 -15.21 -8.86
N LEU A 76 -19.35 -14.56 -8.87
CA LEU A 76 -19.96 -13.88 -7.72
C LEU A 76 -21.07 -14.69 -7.04
N GLU A 77 -21.27 -15.99 -7.40
CA GLU A 77 -22.33 -16.83 -6.84
C GLU A 77 -22.31 -16.83 -5.31
N ASN A 78 -21.13 -16.99 -4.71
CA ASN A 78 -20.99 -17.10 -3.27
C ASN A 78 -21.04 -15.76 -2.52
N VAL A 79 -21.02 -14.63 -3.23
CA VAL A 79 -21.01 -13.27 -2.67
C VAL A 79 -22.17 -12.40 -3.14
N GLY A 80 -22.95 -12.87 -4.13
CA GLY A 80 -23.94 -12.08 -4.86
C GLY A 80 -25.08 -11.52 -4.00
N ASN A 81 -25.53 -12.23 -2.98
CA ASN A 81 -26.59 -11.74 -2.09
C ASN A 81 -26.19 -10.47 -1.34
N SER A 82 -24.92 -10.32 -0.97
CA SER A 82 -24.41 -9.12 -0.33
C SER A 82 -24.21 -7.98 -1.34
N ILE A 83 -23.76 -8.32 -2.55
CA ILE A 83 -23.45 -7.36 -3.62
C ILE A 83 -24.72 -6.79 -4.27
N SER A 84 -25.76 -7.62 -4.45
CA SER A 84 -27.00 -7.23 -5.15
C SER A 84 -27.80 -6.12 -4.46
N ASN A 85 -27.65 -5.98 -3.16
CA ASN A 85 -28.32 -4.95 -2.36
C ASN A 85 -27.44 -3.72 -2.09
N ALA A 86 -26.22 -3.70 -2.60
CA ALA A 86 -25.31 -2.59 -2.40
C ALA A 86 -25.64 -1.41 -3.34
N SER A 87 -25.33 -0.21 -2.89
CA SER A 87 -25.33 1.00 -3.72
C SER A 87 -23.99 1.18 -4.41
N TYR A 88 -23.99 1.67 -5.64
CA TYR A 88 -22.77 1.94 -6.40
C TYR A 88 -22.70 3.40 -6.87
N PRO A 89 -21.53 4.08 -6.74
CA PRO A 89 -20.30 3.56 -6.12
C PRO A 89 -20.52 3.27 -4.62
N PRO A 90 -19.74 2.34 -4.03
CA PRO A 90 -19.80 2.09 -2.60
C PRO A 90 -19.50 3.37 -1.81
N SER A 91 -20.22 3.59 -0.71
CA SER A 91 -20.02 4.74 0.17
C SER A 91 -18.63 4.70 0.84
N ASP A 92 -18.18 5.85 1.35
CA ASP A 92 -16.99 5.95 2.20
C ASP A 92 -17.14 5.07 3.44
N GLY A 93 -16.04 4.73 4.10
CA GLY A 93 -16.06 3.85 5.28
C GLY A 93 -15.73 2.41 4.93
N TYR A 94 -14.55 2.19 4.49
CA TYR A 94 -14.07 0.95 3.90
C TYR A 94 -14.05 -0.21 4.90
N PHE A 95 -14.63 -1.33 4.52
CA PHE A 95 -14.61 -2.70 5.05
C PHE A 95 -15.49 -3.04 6.24
N PHE A 96 -15.90 -2.14 7.09
CA PHE A 96 -16.73 -2.51 8.25
C PHE A 96 -17.86 -1.54 8.59
N ASP A 97 -18.48 -0.96 7.64
CA ASP A 97 -19.86 -0.60 7.81
C ASP A 97 -20.74 -1.76 7.29
N ASP A 98 -21.90 -1.84 7.83
CA ASP A 98 -22.83 -2.96 7.85
C ASP A 98 -23.29 -3.53 6.51
N SER A 99 -22.90 -2.98 5.37
CA SER A 99 -23.72 -3.26 4.20
C SER A 99 -23.16 -4.31 3.26
N SER A 100 -21.89 -4.34 2.98
CA SER A 100 -21.31 -5.35 2.08
C SER A 100 -19.82 -5.10 1.83
N PRO A 101 -18.91 -5.70 2.57
CA PRO A 101 -17.49 -5.62 2.26
C PRO A 101 -17.20 -6.16 0.85
N GLU A 102 -17.94 -7.18 0.41
CA GLU A 102 -17.79 -7.81 -0.91
C GLU A 102 -17.97 -6.81 -2.04
N SER A 103 -18.95 -5.90 -1.94
CA SER A 103 -19.21 -4.89 -2.96
C SER A 103 -18.04 -3.91 -3.12
N ARG A 104 -17.38 -3.58 -2.02
CA ARG A 104 -16.23 -2.68 -1.98
C ARG A 104 -14.99 -3.34 -2.50
N TYR A 105 -14.74 -4.59 -2.13
CA TYR A 105 -13.65 -5.37 -2.68
C TYR A 105 -13.79 -5.53 -4.20
N LEU A 106 -14.99 -5.87 -4.70
CA LEU A 106 -15.26 -5.99 -6.13
C LEU A 106 -15.03 -4.65 -6.86
N TRP A 107 -15.57 -3.55 -6.27
CA TRP A 107 -15.38 -2.20 -6.81
C TRP A 107 -13.90 -1.83 -6.89
N ARG A 108 -13.17 -1.99 -5.78
CA ARG A 108 -11.75 -1.66 -5.69
C ARG A 108 -10.91 -2.53 -6.63
N TRP A 109 -11.22 -3.80 -6.70
CA TRP A 109 -10.55 -4.72 -7.61
C TRP A 109 -10.67 -4.25 -9.05
N LEU A 110 -11.89 -4.09 -9.59
CA LEU A 110 -12.08 -3.69 -10.97
C LEU A 110 -11.53 -2.29 -11.28
N THR A 111 -11.70 -1.33 -10.37
CA THR A 111 -11.20 0.04 -10.59
C THR A 111 -9.68 0.12 -10.62
N MET A 112 -8.98 -0.72 -9.85
CA MET A 112 -7.51 -0.74 -9.81
C MET A 112 -6.88 -1.71 -10.80
N GLU A 113 -7.60 -2.74 -11.23
CA GLU A 113 -7.19 -3.59 -12.36
C GLU A 113 -7.41 -2.90 -13.71
N ALA A 114 -8.31 -1.93 -13.75
CA ALA A 114 -8.57 -1.05 -14.89
C ALA A 114 -8.70 -1.81 -16.24
N PRO A 115 -9.68 -2.74 -16.38
CA PRO A 115 -9.96 -3.35 -17.67
C PRO A 115 -10.44 -2.30 -18.68
N ASP A 116 -10.26 -2.60 -19.97
CA ASP A 116 -10.83 -1.77 -21.03
C ASP A 116 -12.33 -1.95 -21.15
N LEU A 117 -12.82 -3.13 -20.73
CA LEU A 117 -14.23 -3.47 -20.73
C LEU A 117 -14.56 -4.53 -19.68
N VAL A 118 -15.67 -4.33 -18.96
CA VAL A 118 -16.27 -5.33 -18.08
C VAL A 118 -17.43 -6.01 -18.79
N ILE A 119 -17.42 -7.34 -18.85
CA ILE A 119 -18.51 -8.16 -19.37
C ILE A 119 -19.19 -8.84 -18.19
N GLU A 120 -20.45 -8.52 -17.95
CA GLU A 120 -21.30 -9.17 -16.94
C GLU A 120 -22.27 -10.11 -17.62
N VAL A 121 -22.34 -11.37 -17.18
CA VAL A 121 -23.29 -12.37 -17.66
C VAL A 121 -24.39 -12.59 -16.63
N CYS A 122 -25.65 -12.59 -17.06
CA CYS A 122 -26.84 -12.64 -16.20
C CYS A 122 -27.88 -13.61 -16.78
N ASP A 123 -28.45 -14.48 -15.92
CA ASP A 123 -29.54 -15.37 -16.31
C ASP A 123 -30.84 -14.58 -16.54
N ALA A 124 -31.43 -14.79 -17.72
CA ALA A 124 -32.69 -14.17 -18.09
C ALA A 124 -33.42 -15.01 -19.13
N SER A 125 -34.76 -15.00 -19.07
CA SER A 125 -35.62 -15.74 -20.00
C SER A 125 -35.55 -15.21 -21.45
N THR A 126 -35.06 -13.98 -21.65
CA THR A 126 -34.94 -13.33 -22.96
C THR A 126 -33.51 -12.83 -23.18
N SER A 127 -32.97 -13.07 -24.37
CA SER A 127 -31.63 -12.57 -24.69
C SER A 127 -31.63 -11.07 -24.93
N GLN A 128 -30.77 -10.34 -24.22
CA GLN A 128 -30.57 -8.90 -24.37
C GLN A 128 -29.11 -8.55 -24.11
N ILE A 129 -28.56 -7.66 -24.91
CA ILE A 129 -27.23 -7.07 -24.73
C ILE A 129 -27.41 -5.59 -24.38
N THR A 130 -26.94 -5.19 -23.21
CA THR A 130 -27.00 -3.80 -22.74
C THR A 130 -25.59 -3.24 -22.60
N LYS A 131 -25.33 -2.07 -23.22
CA LYS A 131 -24.05 -1.37 -23.13
C LYS A 131 -24.11 -0.25 -22.10
N TYR A 132 -23.02 -0.09 -21.37
CA TYR A 132 -22.80 0.97 -20.38
C TYR A 132 -21.54 1.75 -20.80
N ASP A 133 -21.72 2.95 -21.29
CA ASP A 133 -20.68 3.83 -21.84
C ASP A 133 -20.65 5.22 -21.17
N GLY A 134 -21.28 5.34 -20.00
CA GLY A 134 -21.44 6.59 -19.26
C GLY A 134 -22.71 7.37 -19.61
N SER A 135 -23.44 6.99 -20.66
CA SER A 135 -24.72 7.63 -21.02
C SER A 135 -25.92 7.15 -20.18
N THR A 136 -25.82 5.95 -19.62
CA THR A 136 -26.85 5.37 -18.74
C THR A 136 -26.69 5.92 -17.33
N ASN A 137 -27.77 6.40 -16.75
CA ASN A 137 -27.81 6.96 -15.40
C ASN A 137 -28.80 6.17 -14.53
N ASP A 138 -28.40 4.97 -14.17
CA ASP A 138 -29.07 4.14 -13.16
C ASP A 138 -28.06 3.78 -12.05
N ASP A 139 -28.56 3.22 -10.95
CA ASP A 139 -27.75 2.88 -9.78
C ASP A 139 -27.08 1.49 -9.90
N SER A 140 -27.01 0.92 -11.11
CA SER A 140 -26.37 -0.37 -11.33
C SER A 140 -24.85 -0.29 -11.26
N PHE A 141 -24.24 -1.42 -10.93
CA PHE A 141 -22.79 -1.55 -10.83
C PHE A 141 -22.05 -1.10 -12.09
N LEU A 142 -22.44 -1.63 -13.28
CA LEU A 142 -21.81 -1.25 -14.55
C LEU A 142 -22.09 0.21 -14.94
N SER A 143 -23.27 0.75 -14.59
CA SER A 143 -23.57 2.15 -14.85
C SER A 143 -22.64 3.07 -14.05
N ALA A 144 -22.45 2.82 -12.77
CA ALA A 144 -21.54 3.60 -11.93
C ALA A 144 -20.08 3.48 -12.39
N LEU A 145 -19.59 2.29 -12.75
CA LEU A 145 -18.25 2.09 -13.32
C LEU A 145 -18.06 2.88 -14.62
N SER A 146 -19.05 2.85 -15.51
CA SER A 146 -18.97 3.53 -16.81
C SER A 146 -18.99 5.05 -16.71
N ARG A 147 -19.49 5.62 -15.62
CA ARG A 147 -19.43 7.06 -15.33
C ARG A 147 -18.14 7.49 -14.63
N GLY A 148 -17.34 6.54 -14.14
CA GLY A 148 -16.11 6.83 -13.40
C GLY A 148 -16.37 7.55 -12.08
N GLU A 149 -17.48 7.24 -11.42
CA GLU A 149 -17.89 7.85 -10.14
C GLU A 149 -17.18 7.23 -8.93
N GLY A 150 -17.13 8.00 -7.82
CA GLY A 150 -16.54 7.54 -6.58
C GLY A 150 -15.01 7.41 -6.63
N GLN A 151 -14.47 6.45 -5.89
CA GLN A 151 -13.04 6.26 -5.67
C GLN A 151 -12.39 5.46 -6.81
N THR A 152 -12.36 6.02 -8.03
CA THR A 152 -11.80 5.37 -9.23
C THR A 152 -10.77 6.24 -9.94
N PRO A 153 -9.81 5.64 -10.68
CA PRO A 153 -8.90 6.42 -11.53
C PRO A 153 -9.58 6.99 -12.79
N GLY A 154 -10.73 6.46 -13.22
CA GLY A 154 -11.47 6.90 -14.38
C GLY A 154 -12.61 5.95 -14.74
N SER A 155 -13.34 6.25 -15.80
CA SER A 155 -14.45 5.43 -16.28
C SER A 155 -13.96 4.09 -16.87
N ILE A 156 -14.79 3.05 -16.68
CA ILE A 156 -14.59 1.72 -17.24
C ILE A 156 -15.91 1.29 -17.91
N PRO A 157 -15.98 1.19 -19.24
CA PRO A 157 -17.21 0.77 -19.92
C PRO A 157 -17.59 -0.68 -19.61
N GLY A 158 -18.85 -1.01 -19.74
CA GLY A 158 -19.37 -2.33 -19.46
C GLY A 158 -20.38 -2.82 -20.48
N ILE A 159 -20.54 -4.14 -20.56
CA ILE A 159 -21.59 -4.81 -21.33
C ILE A 159 -22.24 -5.86 -20.44
N ARG A 160 -23.56 -5.83 -20.32
CA ARG A 160 -24.33 -6.91 -19.70
C ARG A 160 -24.95 -7.78 -20.77
N ILE A 161 -24.72 -9.08 -20.68
CA ILE A 161 -25.32 -10.12 -21.52
C ILE A 161 -26.35 -10.86 -20.66
N SER A 162 -27.62 -10.55 -20.87
CA SER A 162 -28.74 -11.24 -20.23
C SER A 162 -29.24 -12.33 -21.17
N CYS A 163 -29.22 -13.61 -20.78
CA CYS A 163 -29.63 -14.70 -21.64
C CYS A 163 -29.82 -16.01 -20.85
N THR A 164 -30.28 -17.06 -21.53
CA THR A 164 -30.33 -18.42 -20.96
C THR A 164 -29.04 -19.18 -21.20
N THR A 165 -28.82 -20.24 -20.44
CA THR A 165 -27.67 -21.16 -20.62
C THR A 165 -27.58 -21.77 -22.02
N ASP A 166 -28.70 -21.88 -22.74
CA ASP A 166 -28.71 -22.42 -24.12
C ASP A 166 -28.30 -21.37 -25.17
N THR A 167 -28.39 -20.08 -24.86
CA THR A 167 -28.13 -19.00 -25.79
C THR A 167 -26.83 -18.23 -25.53
N ILE A 168 -26.18 -18.48 -24.40
CA ILE A 168 -24.97 -17.75 -23.97
C ILE A 168 -23.84 -17.84 -24.99
N GLU A 169 -23.54 -19.02 -25.53
CA GLU A 169 -22.46 -19.24 -26.48
C GLU A 169 -22.57 -18.31 -27.70
N LYS A 170 -23.76 -18.21 -28.27
CA LYS A 170 -24.02 -17.31 -29.40
C LYS A 170 -23.90 -15.84 -28.99
N SER A 171 -24.57 -15.45 -27.90
CA SER A 171 -24.60 -14.04 -27.47
C SER A 171 -23.23 -13.56 -27.02
N PHE A 172 -22.46 -14.40 -26.34
CA PHE A 172 -21.12 -14.07 -25.88
C PHE A 172 -20.13 -13.94 -27.05
N ASN A 173 -20.11 -14.89 -27.97
CA ASN A 173 -19.28 -14.80 -29.19
C ASN A 173 -19.60 -13.55 -30.01
N GLU A 174 -20.89 -13.22 -30.19
CA GLU A 174 -21.30 -11.99 -30.92
C GLU A 174 -20.72 -10.74 -30.23
N VAL A 175 -20.76 -10.65 -28.90
CA VAL A 175 -20.20 -9.52 -28.17
C VAL A 175 -18.69 -9.47 -28.32
N VAL A 176 -17.97 -10.58 -28.12
CA VAL A 176 -16.50 -10.62 -28.22
C VAL A 176 -16.04 -10.33 -29.65
N ASP A 177 -16.70 -10.89 -30.68
CA ASP A 177 -16.38 -10.60 -32.09
C ASP A 177 -16.56 -9.12 -32.40
N ASN A 178 -17.63 -8.48 -31.91
CA ASN A 178 -17.86 -7.05 -32.08
C ASN A 178 -16.77 -6.20 -31.38
N ILE A 179 -16.32 -6.60 -30.18
CA ILE A 179 -15.24 -5.89 -29.43
C ILE A 179 -13.94 -5.91 -30.27
N PHE A 180 -13.53 -7.08 -30.75
CA PHE A 180 -12.28 -7.23 -31.52
C PHE A 180 -12.35 -6.75 -32.97
N SER A 181 -13.55 -6.60 -33.54
CA SER A 181 -13.72 -6.03 -34.89
C SER A 181 -13.88 -4.50 -34.88
N SER A 182 -14.14 -3.90 -33.73
CA SER A 182 -14.27 -2.45 -33.57
C SER A 182 -12.94 -1.83 -33.10
N ASP A 183 -12.77 -0.54 -33.36
CA ASP A 183 -11.65 0.26 -32.84
C ASP A 183 -11.96 0.58 -31.37
N THR A 184 -11.82 -0.43 -30.48
CA THR A 184 -12.10 -0.30 -29.05
C THR A 184 -10.93 0.42 -28.40
N SER A 185 -11.17 1.60 -27.87
CA SER A 185 -10.18 2.39 -27.14
C SER A 185 -9.97 1.84 -25.71
N HIS A 186 -8.80 2.12 -25.15
CA HIS A 186 -8.54 1.84 -23.73
C HIS A 186 -9.47 2.64 -22.82
N SER A 187 -9.84 2.07 -21.68
CA SER A 187 -10.62 2.76 -20.65
C SER A 187 -9.86 3.97 -20.07
N GLU A 188 -10.60 4.99 -19.59
CA GLU A 188 -9.97 6.15 -18.93
C GLU A 188 -9.19 5.72 -17.71
N ALA A 189 -9.70 4.74 -16.94
CA ALA A 189 -9.01 4.17 -15.80
C ALA A 189 -7.65 3.60 -16.18
N ARG A 190 -7.57 2.80 -17.25
CA ARG A 190 -6.32 2.23 -17.74
C ARG A 190 -5.35 3.32 -18.20
N ILE A 191 -5.82 4.28 -18.97
CA ILE A 191 -5.00 5.40 -19.45
C ILE A 191 -4.40 6.18 -18.27
N GLU A 192 -5.20 6.45 -17.24
CA GLU A 192 -4.74 7.17 -16.05
C GLU A 192 -3.72 6.34 -15.26
N LEU A 193 -3.98 5.05 -15.00
CA LEU A 193 -3.03 4.20 -14.28
C LEU A 193 -1.71 4.02 -15.04
N ASN A 194 -1.77 3.94 -16.38
CA ASN A 194 -0.56 3.90 -17.20
C ASN A 194 0.27 5.19 -17.04
N LYS A 195 -0.34 6.37 -17.11
CA LYS A 195 0.35 7.65 -16.85
C LYS A 195 0.98 7.68 -15.47
N ARG A 196 0.31 7.12 -14.45
CA ARG A 196 0.87 7.05 -13.10
C ARG A 196 2.06 6.11 -13.01
N SER A 197 2.02 4.97 -13.72
CA SER A 197 3.13 3.99 -13.73
C SER A 197 4.40 4.53 -14.43
N GLU A 198 4.27 5.48 -15.35
CA GLU A 198 5.38 6.12 -16.06
C GLU A 198 6.13 7.18 -15.22
N ARG A 199 5.56 7.62 -14.09
CA ARG A 199 6.19 8.65 -13.26
C ARG A 199 7.53 8.19 -12.68
N SER A 200 8.52 9.06 -12.77
CA SER A 200 9.79 8.87 -12.07
C SER A 200 9.64 9.05 -10.55
N PRO A 201 10.57 8.53 -9.74
CA PRO A 201 10.52 8.71 -8.28
C PRO A 201 10.51 10.17 -7.85
N ILE A 202 11.27 11.02 -8.54
CA ILE A 202 11.32 12.45 -8.21
C ILE A 202 10.00 13.18 -8.53
N GLU A 203 9.30 12.79 -9.59
CA GLU A 203 7.97 13.33 -9.91
C GLU A 203 6.95 12.94 -8.84
N VAL A 204 6.95 11.67 -8.41
CA VAL A 204 6.09 11.21 -7.31
C VAL A 204 6.41 11.96 -6.02
N ALA A 205 7.70 12.12 -5.68
CA ALA A 205 8.11 12.86 -4.50
C ALA A 205 7.67 14.34 -4.55
N LYS A 206 7.68 14.97 -5.72
CA LYS A 206 7.17 16.34 -5.92
C LYS A 206 5.66 16.45 -5.72
N ILE A 207 4.88 15.51 -6.28
CA ILE A 207 3.43 15.45 -6.08
C ILE A 207 3.11 15.36 -4.58
N LEU A 208 3.75 14.42 -3.89
CA LEU A 208 3.55 14.23 -2.45
C LEU A 208 4.07 15.42 -1.63
N GLY A 209 5.26 15.94 -1.94
CA GLY A 209 5.87 17.08 -1.27
C GLY A 209 5.13 18.40 -1.44
N ALA A 210 4.21 18.50 -2.41
CA ALA A 210 3.32 19.64 -2.57
C ALA A 210 2.14 19.64 -1.57
N VAL A 211 1.84 18.50 -0.94
CA VAL A 211 0.66 18.31 -0.09
C VAL A 211 1.02 17.95 1.35
N TYR A 212 1.97 17.05 1.57
CA TYR A 212 2.33 16.53 2.88
C TYR A 212 3.48 17.30 3.53
N GLY A 213 3.48 17.38 4.87
CA GLY A 213 4.54 18.02 5.67
C GLY A 213 4.39 19.54 5.87
N TYR A 214 3.16 20.06 5.77
CA TYR A 214 2.82 21.49 5.99
C TYR A 214 2.10 21.74 7.31
N LYS A 215 1.78 20.72 8.07
CA LYS A 215 1.13 20.82 9.38
C LYS A 215 1.78 19.90 10.40
N LEU A 216 1.64 20.26 11.67
CA LEU A 216 1.91 19.42 12.83
C LEU A 216 0.73 19.58 13.80
N ASP A 217 0.08 18.47 14.13
CA ASP A 217 -0.94 18.45 15.17
C ASP A 217 -0.26 18.51 16.55
N GLN A 218 -1.00 18.83 17.58
CA GLN A 218 -0.52 18.85 18.96
C GLN A 218 -1.40 17.89 19.80
N PRO A 219 -0.78 16.90 20.44
CA PRO A 219 0.64 16.57 20.43
C PRO A 219 1.15 16.14 19.05
N VAL A 220 2.42 16.46 18.75
CA VAL A 220 3.04 16.12 17.45
C VAL A 220 3.06 14.61 17.25
N ASN A 221 3.00 14.18 15.99
CA ASN A 221 2.99 12.76 15.64
C ASN A 221 4.01 12.45 14.54
N TYR A 222 4.60 11.25 14.60
CA TYR A 222 5.61 10.80 13.63
C TYR A 222 5.14 10.88 12.18
N VAL A 223 3.86 10.63 11.89
CA VAL A 223 3.34 10.66 10.52
C VAL A 223 3.58 11.99 9.84
N GLN A 224 3.36 13.09 10.55
CA GLN A 224 3.60 14.43 10.04
C GLN A 224 5.09 14.79 10.08
N GLY A 225 5.82 14.36 11.11
CA GLY A 225 7.27 14.55 11.19
C GLY A 225 8.04 13.87 10.06
N VAL A 226 7.65 12.66 9.69
CA VAL A 226 8.22 11.94 8.55
C VAL A 226 7.95 12.68 7.23
N ALA A 227 6.76 13.28 7.06
CA ALA A 227 6.45 14.10 5.89
C ALA A 227 7.32 15.38 5.82
N VAL A 228 7.57 16.04 6.98
CA VAL A 228 8.51 17.18 7.07
C VAL A 228 9.91 16.76 6.64
N SER A 229 10.43 15.62 7.15
CA SER A 229 11.69 15.03 6.70
C SER A 229 11.69 14.73 5.20
N GLY A 230 10.56 14.24 4.66
CA GLY A 230 10.40 13.96 3.24
C GLY A 230 10.60 15.20 2.36
N ARG A 231 10.09 16.37 2.76
CA ARG A 231 10.30 17.66 2.05
C ARG A 231 11.78 18.08 2.06
N LEU A 232 12.49 17.91 3.19
CA LEU A 232 13.92 18.19 3.28
C LEU A 232 14.75 17.25 2.39
N ARG A 233 14.43 15.96 2.39
CA ARG A 233 15.06 14.96 1.51
C ARG A 233 14.82 15.28 0.04
N LEU A 234 13.58 15.65 -0.33
CA LEU A 234 13.25 16.04 -1.69
C LEU A 234 14.10 17.23 -2.15
N LYS A 235 14.22 18.28 -1.31
CA LYS A 235 15.09 19.43 -1.62
C LYS A 235 16.54 19.03 -1.80
N SER A 236 17.05 18.10 -1.00
CA SER A 236 18.43 17.60 -1.13
C SER A 236 18.69 16.81 -2.42
N LEU A 237 17.63 16.32 -3.06
CA LEU A 237 17.68 15.57 -4.31
C LEU A 237 17.36 16.41 -5.54
N ASP A 238 16.65 17.51 -5.39
CA ASP A 238 16.22 18.34 -6.50
C ASP A 238 16.32 19.84 -6.15
N ASP A 239 17.34 20.47 -6.71
CA ASP A 239 17.57 21.93 -6.53
C ASP A 239 16.41 22.80 -7.07
N SER A 240 15.62 22.27 -8.02
CA SER A 240 14.46 22.99 -8.56
C SER A 240 13.25 22.98 -7.62
N TYR A 241 13.22 22.11 -6.61
CA TYR A 241 12.18 22.10 -5.59
C TYR A 241 12.31 23.36 -4.72
N PRO A 242 11.21 24.06 -4.40
CA PRO A 242 11.25 25.24 -3.53
C PRO A 242 11.95 24.92 -2.20
N ASP A 243 12.76 25.88 -1.72
CA ASP A 243 13.46 25.69 -0.45
C ASP A 243 12.45 25.67 0.71
N PRO A 244 12.31 24.55 1.45
CA PRO A 244 11.35 24.43 2.52
C PRO A 244 11.87 24.92 3.89
N ASN A 245 13.14 25.37 3.99
CA ASN A 245 13.81 25.60 5.27
C ASN A 245 13.12 26.63 6.15
N ASP A 246 12.76 27.79 5.60
CA ASP A 246 12.09 28.87 6.36
C ASP A 246 10.70 28.44 6.81
N ASP A 247 9.95 27.80 5.94
CA ASP A 247 8.61 27.30 6.20
C ASP A 247 8.61 26.23 7.30
N ILE A 248 9.47 25.21 7.14
CA ILE A 248 9.65 24.16 8.14
C ILE A 248 10.15 24.74 9.46
N SER A 249 11.16 25.63 9.44
CA SER A 249 11.69 26.25 10.67
C SER A 249 10.61 27.00 11.45
N LYS A 250 9.69 27.68 10.78
CA LYS A 250 8.54 28.33 11.42
C LYS A 250 7.57 27.31 12.00
N LEU A 251 7.23 26.29 11.21
CA LEU A 251 6.28 25.22 11.58
C LEU A 251 6.70 24.51 12.87
N VAL A 252 8.00 24.21 13.01
CA VAL A 252 8.54 23.39 14.12
C VAL A 252 9.17 24.19 15.25
N SER A 253 9.23 25.54 15.15
CA SER A 253 9.96 26.40 16.08
C SER A 253 9.53 26.26 17.55
N PHE A 254 8.24 26.01 17.79
CA PHE A 254 7.70 25.84 19.15
C PHE A 254 8.33 24.68 19.90
N LEU A 255 8.81 23.63 19.20
CA LEU A 255 9.45 22.47 19.81
C LEU A 255 10.84 22.77 20.40
N THR A 256 11.43 23.92 20.09
CA THR A 256 12.71 24.36 20.69
C THR A 256 12.53 25.13 22.00
N THR A 257 11.30 25.44 22.39
CA THR A 257 10.98 26.02 23.70
C THR A 257 10.64 24.93 24.72
N ASP A 258 10.91 25.19 26.00
CA ASP A 258 10.58 24.22 27.05
C ASP A 258 9.06 24.00 27.12
N GLU A 259 8.25 25.05 27.03
CA GLU A 259 6.79 24.97 27.03
C GLU A 259 6.27 24.12 25.86
N GLY A 260 6.74 24.35 24.64
CA GLY A 260 6.32 23.61 23.45
C GLY A 260 6.79 22.15 23.48
N TYR A 261 8.01 21.89 23.94
CA TYR A 261 8.54 20.54 24.08
C TYR A 261 7.84 19.74 25.18
N GLU A 262 7.71 20.32 26.38
CA GLU A 262 7.08 19.67 27.54
C GLU A 262 5.55 19.59 27.39
N GLY A 263 4.95 20.44 26.58
CA GLY A 263 3.52 20.40 26.25
C GLY A 263 3.11 19.24 25.34
N ASN A 264 4.09 18.51 24.77
CA ASN A 264 3.83 17.28 24.01
C ASN A 264 3.96 16.07 24.93
N ASP A 265 3.08 15.10 24.74
CA ASP A 265 3.25 13.77 25.32
C ASP A 265 4.58 13.17 24.82
N ARG A 266 5.44 12.70 25.71
CA ARG A 266 6.75 12.15 25.34
C ARG A 266 6.69 10.65 25.10
N SER A 267 5.64 10.19 24.45
CA SER A 267 5.54 8.82 23.95
C SER A 267 6.38 8.61 22.68
N GLY A 268 6.62 7.37 22.31
CA GLY A 268 7.38 7.01 21.11
C GLY A 268 6.96 7.77 19.85
N PRO A 269 5.67 7.79 19.47
CA PRO A 269 5.21 8.48 18.27
C PRO A 269 5.42 10.01 18.29
N ASN A 270 5.37 10.65 19.47
CA ASN A 270 5.63 12.08 19.61
C ASN A 270 7.12 12.39 19.46
N LEU A 271 7.99 11.57 20.06
CA LEU A 271 9.44 11.74 19.94
C LEU A 271 9.91 11.53 18.50
N ALA A 272 9.42 10.49 17.83
CA ALA A 272 9.77 10.21 16.43
C ALA A 272 9.24 11.28 15.43
N ALA A 273 8.28 12.12 15.85
CA ALA A 273 7.84 13.28 15.08
C ALA A 273 8.98 14.27 14.77
N MET A 274 10.07 14.23 15.55
CA MET A 274 11.23 15.11 15.41
C MET A 274 12.37 14.47 14.59
N CYS A 275 12.11 13.39 13.83
CA CYS A 275 13.11 12.71 12.99
C CYS A 275 13.77 13.60 11.92
N TRP A 276 13.13 14.72 11.57
CA TRP A 276 13.62 15.74 10.63
C TRP A 276 14.72 16.64 11.22
N ALA A 277 14.91 16.65 12.56
CA ALA A 277 15.73 17.68 13.21
C ALA A 277 17.19 17.73 12.70
N GLY A 278 17.84 16.56 12.56
CA GLY A 278 19.21 16.52 12.00
C GLY A 278 19.28 16.96 10.53
N GLU A 279 18.28 16.65 9.72
CA GLU A 279 18.20 17.06 8.31
C GLU A 279 17.98 18.58 8.19
N LEU A 280 17.18 19.17 9.09
CA LEU A 280 16.96 20.63 9.14
C LEU A 280 18.20 21.36 9.64
N ALA A 281 18.93 20.80 10.63
CA ALA A 281 20.20 21.35 11.08
C ALA A 281 21.24 21.38 9.96
N GLU A 282 21.36 20.28 9.21
CA GLU A 282 22.27 20.18 8.06
C GLU A 282 21.93 21.18 6.96
N SER A 283 20.64 21.36 6.66
CA SER A 283 20.15 22.24 5.61
C SER A 283 20.24 23.74 5.96
N THR A 284 20.00 24.11 7.23
CA THR A 284 19.98 25.50 7.69
C THR A 284 21.30 25.98 8.32
N GLY A 285 22.15 25.07 8.78
CA GLY A 285 23.31 25.37 9.60
C GLY A 285 22.99 25.79 11.05
N ASP A 286 21.73 25.68 11.50
CA ASP A 286 21.29 26.10 12.83
C ASP A 286 21.34 24.94 13.82
N ASN A 287 22.31 24.99 14.76
CA ASN A 287 22.56 23.93 15.71
C ASN A 287 21.45 23.68 16.73
N LYS A 288 20.49 24.61 16.91
CA LYS A 288 19.36 24.38 17.82
C LYS A 288 18.55 23.12 17.46
N TRP A 289 18.54 22.73 16.18
CA TRP A 289 17.86 21.52 15.73
C TRP A 289 18.64 20.25 16.11
N ASN A 290 19.98 20.31 16.11
CA ASN A 290 20.81 19.25 16.67
C ASN A 290 20.61 19.11 18.18
N ASP A 291 20.51 20.23 18.91
CA ASP A 291 20.24 20.22 20.35
C ASP A 291 18.87 19.58 20.64
N LEU A 292 17.85 19.88 19.82
CA LEU A 292 16.55 19.24 19.91
C LEU A 292 16.65 17.71 19.67
N LEU A 293 17.34 17.27 18.62
CA LEU A 293 17.56 15.85 18.33
C LEU A 293 18.19 15.13 19.53
N ILE A 294 19.23 15.71 20.13
CA ILE A 294 19.89 15.14 21.30
C ILE A 294 18.97 15.11 22.52
N LYS A 295 18.21 16.20 22.76
CA LYS A 295 17.22 16.26 23.83
C LYS A 295 16.20 15.12 23.70
N VAL A 296 15.69 14.89 22.48
CA VAL A 296 14.76 13.79 22.18
C VAL A 296 15.40 12.42 22.38
N ALA A 297 16.58 12.20 21.81
CA ALA A 297 17.27 10.91 21.92
C ALA A 297 17.64 10.54 23.35
N ASN A 298 17.95 11.54 24.20
CA ASN A 298 18.22 11.34 25.62
C ASN A 298 16.96 10.96 26.45
N THR A 299 15.76 11.05 25.87
CA THR A 299 14.54 10.57 26.53
C THR A 299 14.47 9.04 26.53
N TYR A 300 15.14 8.39 25.56
CA TYR A 300 15.22 6.93 25.54
C TYR A 300 16.21 6.44 26.60
N GLU A 301 15.68 5.95 27.70
CA GLU A 301 16.45 5.47 28.84
C GLU A 301 16.20 3.98 29.06
N ARG A 302 17.25 3.19 28.99
CA ARG A 302 17.19 1.77 29.32
C ARG A 302 17.48 1.58 30.80
N VAL A 303 16.58 0.93 31.52
CA VAL A 303 16.68 0.69 32.96
C VAL A 303 17.38 -0.65 33.24
N GLU A 304 17.03 -1.70 32.47
CA GLU A 304 17.51 -3.06 32.68
C GLU A 304 17.54 -3.84 31.37
N ARG A 305 18.48 -4.77 31.24
CA ARG A 305 18.56 -5.66 30.07
C ARG A 305 17.29 -6.54 29.98
N GLY A 306 16.76 -6.75 28.78
CA GLY A 306 15.52 -7.49 28.54
C GLY A 306 14.23 -6.68 28.76
N THR A 307 14.35 -5.39 29.12
CA THR A 307 13.23 -4.45 29.21
C THR A 307 13.28 -3.43 28.08
N ALA A 308 12.10 -2.99 27.61
CA ALA A 308 12.03 -1.92 26.63
C ALA A 308 12.55 -0.60 27.24
N PRO A 309 13.36 0.18 26.51
CA PRO A 309 13.76 1.52 26.94
C PRO A 309 12.53 2.42 27.12
N LYS A 310 12.49 3.21 28.17
CA LYS A 310 11.44 4.24 28.27
C LYS A 310 11.68 5.29 27.19
N PRO A 311 10.63 5.82 26.52
CA PRO A 311 9.20 5.58 26.76
C PRO A 311 8.58 4.50 25.85
N CYS A 312 9.37 3.58 25.29
CA CYS A 312 8.85 2.47 24.50
C CYS A 312 7.88 1.60 25.30
N ASP A 313 6.91 1.01 24.61
CA ASP A 313 5.95 0.10 25.23
C ASP A 313 6.66 -1.17 25.73
N PRO A 314 6.40 -1.62 26.98
CA PRO A 314 7.02 -2.81 27.56
C PRO A 314 6.79 -4.11 26.78
N VAL A 315 5.78 -4.14 25.90
CA VAL A 315 5.45 -5.31 25.08
C VAL A 315 6.21 -5.38 23.75
N PHE A 316 7.18 -4.51 23.52
CA PHE A 316 8.02 -4.48 22.32
C PHE A 316 7.21 -4.36 21.03
N GLY A 317 6.50 -3.25 20.88
CA GLY A 317 5.74 -2.93 19.68
C GLY A 317 6.64 -2.60 18.49
N CYS A 318 6.21 -2.99 17.30
CA CYS A 318 6.94 -2.73 16.05
C CYS A 318 7.12 -1.23 15.77
N GLU A 319 6.17 -0.39 16.18
CA GLU A 319 6.26 1.06 16.06
C GLU A 319 7.46 1.62 16.83
N ASP A 320 7.62 1.19 18.07
CA ASP A 320 8.72 1.65 18.94
C ASP A 320 10.09 1.22 18.40
N MET A 321 10.17 0.06 17.73
CA MET A 321 11.41 -0.35 17.05
C MET A 321 11.85 0.71 16.03
N PHE A 322 10.92 1.23 15.25
CA PHE A 322 11.21 2.31 14.30
C PHE A 322 11.52 3.63 15.02
N PHE A 323 10.73 4.01 16.02
CA PHE A 323 10.87 5.29 16.69
C PHE A 323 12.25 5.43 17.35
N ILE A 324 12.66 4.45 18.12
CA ILE A 324 13.97 4.48 18.80
C ILE A 324 15.13 4.39 17.80
N SER A 325 15.03 3.53 16.76
CA SER A 325 16.07 3.39 15.74
C SER A 325 16.26 4.68 14.96
N ALA A 326 15.16 5.34 14.58
CA ALA A 326 15.20 6.59 13.86
C ALA A 326 15.83 7.73 14.67
N MET A 327 15.49 7.87 15.95
CA MET A 327 15.98 8.96 16.79
C MET A 327 17.41 8.70 17.31
N CYS A 328 17.65 7.54 17.91
CA CYS A 328 18.95 7.20 18.47
C CYS A 328 20.02 7.00 17.38
N GLY A 329 19.65 6.43 16.22
CA GLY A 329 20.56 6.31 15.08
C GLY A 329 21.07 7.67 14.58
N ARG A 330 20.18 8.66 14.45
CA ARG A 330 20.54 10.03 14.06
C ARG A 330 21.40 10.72 15.13
N ALA A 331 21.08 10.53 16.41
CA ALA A 331 21.88 11.07 17.52
C ALA A 331 23.29 10.47 17.55
N TYR A 332 23.43 9.17 17.28
CA TYR A 332 24.75 8.55 17.13
C TYR A 332 25.53 9.14 15.94
N LYS A 333 24.91 9.28 14.78
CA LYS A 333 25.55 9.90 13.60
C LYS A 333 26.11 11.29 13.93
N LEU A 334 25.39 12.05 14.76
CA LEU A 334 25.77 13.41 15.14
C LEU A 334 26.89 13.44 16.19
N THR A 335 26.85 12.55 17.19
CA THR A 335 27.71 12.64 18.40
C THR A 335 28.82 11.62 18.46
N GLY A 336 28.68 10.46 17.81
CA GLY A 336 29.56 9.30 17.98
C GLY A 336 29.40 8.57 19.34
N ASP A 337 28.45 8.96 20.18
CA ASP A 337 28.24 8.36 21.52
C ASP A 337 27.52 7.01 21.39
N SER A 338 28.23 5.92 21.77
CA SER A 338 27.74 4.55 21.64
C SER A 338 26.48 4.26 22.45
N LYS A 339 26.18 5.03 23.50
CA LYS A 339 24.94 4.84 24.28
C LYS A 339 23.68 4.84 23.42
N TYR A 340 23.67 5.64 22.34
CA TYR A 340 22.54 5.69 21.42
C TYR A 340 22.45 4.42 20.57
N LEU A 341 23.59 3.86 20.13
CA LEU A 341 23.60 2.56 19.43
C LEU A 341 23.09 1.45 20.35
N ASP A 342 23.65 1.36 21.57
CA ASP A 342 23.31 0.31 22.52
C ASP A 342 21.80 0.33 22.85
N SER A 343 21.19 1.53 22.95
CA SER A 343 19.78 1.68 23.27
C SER A 343 18.86 0.99 22.25
N TYR A 344 19.08 1.19 20.95
CA TYR A 344 18.18 0.60 19.94
C TYR A 344 18.62 -0.80 19.49
N THR A 345 19.93 -1.09 19.42
CA THR A 345 20.39 -2.43 18.98
C THR A 345 19.96 -3.50 19.98
N ASP A 346 20.11 -3.24 21.25
CA ASP A 346 19.65 -4.16 22.30
C ASP A 346 18.13 -4.34 22.26
N PHE A 347 17.37 -3.24 22.03
CA PHE A 347 15.91 -3.32 21.91
C PHE A 347 15.47 -4.18 20.72
N LEU A 348 16.09 -3.99 19.55
CA LEU A 348 15.79 -4.77 18.34
C LEU A 348 16.14 -6.26 18.51
N LEU A 349 17.30 -6.57 19.13
CA LEU A 349 17.75 -7.95 19.36
C LEU A 349 16.93 -8.67 20.43
N GLU A 350 16.44 -7.95 21.43
CA GLU A 350 15.69 -8.52 22.56
C GLU A 350 14.18 -8.60 22.32
N ALA A 351 13.68 -8.04 21.21
CA ALA A 351 12.25 -7.97 20.94
C ALA A 351 11.57 -9.35 20.87
N ASN A 352 12.20 -10.33 20.25
CA ASN A 352 11.72 -11.71 20.14
C ASN A 352 10.26 -11.80 19.61
N VAL A 353 9.92 -10.99 18.61
CA VAL A 353 8.60 -10.99 17.95
C VAL A 353 8.66 -11.44 16.49
N GLN A 354 9.87 -11.63 15.92
CA GLN A 354 10.01 -12.27 14.61
C GLN A 354 9.74 -13.76 14.72
N GLN A 355 8.97 -14.29 13.77
CA GLN A 355 8.59 -15.69 13.70
C GLN A 355 9.43 -16.45 12.67
N GLU A 356 9.31 -17.77 12.65
CA GLU A 356 10.08 -18.67 11.74
C GLU A 356 9.84 -18.35 10.24
N ASN A 357 8.68 -17.81 9.89
CA ASN A 357 8.36 -17.34 8.53
C ASN A 357 8.94 -15.96 8.19
N GLY A 358 9.77 -15.39 9.06
CA GLY A 358 10.38 -14.07 8.90
C GLY A 358 9.48 -12.89 9.27
N LEU A 359 8.18 -13.08 9.42
CA LEU A 359 7.24 -12.02 9.76
C LEU A 359 7.29 -11.66 11.25
N PHE A 360 6.86 -10.43 11.56
CA PHE A 360 6.80 -9.92 12.91
C PHE A 360 5.37 -9.93 13.45
N TRP A 361 5.17 -10.42 14.66
CA TRP A 361 4.00 -10.07 15.44
C TRP A 361 4.00 -8.57 15.70
N HIS A 362 2.82 -7.95 15.79
CA HIS A 362 2.69 -6.52 16.08
C HIS A 362 3.36 -6.14 17.42
N SER A 363 3.23 -6.99 18.43
CA SER A 363 3.93 -6.94 19.70
C SER A 363 3.91 -8.31 20.38
N ARG A 364 4.60 -8.45 21.53
CA ARG A 364 4.55 -9.68 22.34
C ARG A 364 3.12 -10.02 22.81
N ASN A 365 2.27 -9.03 23.01
CA ASN A 365 0.90 -9.20 23.50
C ASN A 365 -0.14 -9.16 22.37
N ALA A 366 0.26 -8.86 21.16
CA ALA A 366 -0.57 -8.87 19.96
C ALA A 366 0.09 -9.76 18.87
N PRO A 367 -0.03 -11.12 19.00
CA PRO A 367 0.65 -12.08 18.14
C PRO A 367 -0.05 -12.22 16.77
N PHE A 368 -0.20 -11.09 16.07
CA PHE A 368 -0.88 -10.99 14.77
C PHE A 368 0.06 -10.34 13.75
N PHE A 369 0.00 -10.81 12.51
CA PHE A 369 0.82 -10.32 11.41
C PHE A 369 0.17 -9.12 10.71
N TRP A 370 -0.02 -8.03 11.45
CA TRP A 370 -0.51 -6.80 10.88
C TRP A 370 0.49 -6.21 9.88
N GLY A 371 0.00 -5.85 8.67
CA GLY A 371 0.86 -5.38 7.57
C GLY A 371 1.71 -4.18 7.98
N ARG A 372 1.09 -3.10 8.46
CA ARG A 372 1.85 -1.91 8.87
C ARG A 372 2.77 -2.16 10.08
N GLY A 373 2.45 -3.10 10.98
CA GLY A 373 3.37 -3.54 12.02
C GLY A 373 4.66 -4.12 11.43
N ASN A 374 4.52 -4.99 10.42
CA ASN A 374 5.68 -5.48 9.67
C ASN A 374 6.40 -4.38 8.89
N GLY A 375 5.68 -3.38 8.37
CA GLY A 375 6.27 -2.18 7.79
C GLY A 375 7.13 -1.40 8.78
N PHE A 376 6.67 -1.21 10.02
CA PHE A 376 7.45 -0.57 11.08
C PHE A 376 8.71 -1.35 11.44
N ALA A 377 8.63 -2.67 11.56
CA ALA A 377 9.81 -3.51 11.75
C ALA A 377 10.80 -3.33 10.60
N ALA A 378 10.34 -3.39 9.34
CA ALA A 378 11.18 -3.15 8.16
C ALA A 378 11.91 -1.79 8.22
N LEU A 379 11.18 -0.71 8.54
CA LEU A 379 11.76 0.62 8.73
C LEU A 379 12.78 0.65 9.88
N ALA A 380 12.48 -0.01 10.99
CA ALA A 380 13.34 -0.03 12.17
C ALA A 380 14.71 -0.61 11.85
N TYR A 381 14.74 -1.77 11.20
CA TYR A 381 15.99 -2.41 10.80
C TYR A 381 16.71 -1.60 9.69
N ALA A 382 15.98 -1.09 8.70
CA ALA A 382 16.58 -0.24 7.66
C ALA A 382 17.21 1.04 8.22
N GLU A 383 16.55 1.74 9.13
CA GLU A 383 17.09 2.93 9.81
C GLU A 383 18.22 2.52 10.75
N GLY A 384 18.04 1.52 11.62
CA GLY A 384 19.03 1.08 12.57
C GLY A 384 20.35 0.66 11.94
N ILE A 385 20.31 -0.25 10.95
CA ILE A 385 21.50 -0.73 10.23
C ILE A 385 22.23 0.42 9.50
N SER A 386 21.48 1.43 9.02
CA SER A 386 22.07 2.59 8.32
C SER A 386 23.09 3.38 9.14
N TYR A 387 22.96 3.36 10.46
CA TYR A 387 23.83 4.12 11.37
C TYR A 387 24.91 3.26 12.06
N LEU A 388 24.85 1.94 11.91
CA LEU A 388 25.83 1.05 12.54
C LEU A 388 27.19 1.11 11.84
N PRO A 389 28.29 1.26 12.60
CA PRO A 389 29.64 1.05 12.06
C PRO A 389 29.82 -0.38 11.52
N GLU A 390 30.70 -0.55 10.54
CA GLU A 390 30.98 -1.85 9.93
C GLU A 390 31.43 -2.92 10.93
N ASN A 391 32.18 -2.51 11.95
CA ASN A 391 32.70 -3.39 12.99
C ASN A 391 31.78 -3.53 14.21
N ASN A 392 30.55 -3.02 14.18
CA ASN A 392 29.62 -3.18 15.27
C ASN A 392 29.20 -4.66 15.41
N PRO A 393 29.32 -5.29 16.58
CA PRO A 393 29.03 -6.72 16.76
C PRO A 393 27.56 -7.10 16.47
N ALA A 394 26.60 -6.20 16.66
CA ALA A 394 25.19 -6.43 16.39
C ALA A 394 24.83 -6.39 14.90
N LYS A 395 25.70 -5.83 14.05
CA LYS A 395 25.35 -5.50 12.64
C LYS A 395 24.93 -6.72 11.83
N ASN A 396 25.69 -7.81 11.93
CA ASN A 396 25.42 -9.01 11.13
C ASN A 396 24.10 -9.67 11.56
N GLU A 397 23.82 -9.74 12.84
CA GLU A 397 22.57 -10.32 13.38
C GLU A 397 21.36 -9.46 12.97
N LEU A 398 21.45 -8.14 13.05
CA LEU A 398 20.38 -7.26 12.57
C LEU A 398 20.14 -7.35 11.06
N ILE A 399 21.20 -7.54 10.26
CA ILE A 399 21.09 -7.79 8.82
C ILE A 399 20.41 -9.13 8.56
N GLU A 400 20.73 -10.18 9.32
CA GLU A 400 20.10 -11.49 9.18
C GLU A 400 18.60 -11.43 9.49
N ILE A 401 18.22 -10.80 10.61
CA ILE A 401 16.81 -10.60 10.98
C ILE A 401 16.05 -9.85 9.89
N HIS A 402 16.64 -8.74 9.39
CA HIS A 402 16.04 -7.94 8.33
C HIS A 402 15.93 -8.72 7.02
N SER A 403 16.94 -9.48 6.63
CA SER A 403 16.94 -10.29 5.41
C SER A 403 15.88 -11.40 5.47
N ASN A 404 15.74 -12.07 6.61
CA ASN A 404 14.70 -13.07 6.83
C ASN A 404 13.30 -12.45 6.72
N GLN A 405 13.11 -11.22 7.22
CA GLN A 405 11.85 -10.51 7.05
C GLN A 405 11.54 -10.22 5.58
N MET A 406 12.53 -9.74 4.83
CA MET A 406 12.33 -9.41 3.41
C MET A 406 12.01 -10.66 2.56
N GLU A 407 12.63 -11.80 2.86
CA GLU A 407 12.30 -13.07 2.20
C GLU A 407 10.88 -13.53 2.55
N GLY A 408 10.46 -13.47 3.80
CA GLY A 408 9.08 -13.81 4.20
C GLY A 408 8.03 -12.88 3.57
N LEU A 409 8.32 -11.59 3.47
CA LEU A 409 7.44 -10.62 2.81
C LEU A 409 7.38 -10.82 1.29
N LYS A 410 8.48 -11.19 0.65
CA LYS A 410 8.52 -11.47 -0.79
C LYS A 410 7.47 -12.50 -1.20
N ASP A 411 7.32 -13.58 -0.43
CA ASP A 411 6.39 -14.68 -0.73
C ASP A 411 4.91 -14.27 -0.56
N LEU A 412 4.64 -13.14 0.11
CA LEU A 412 3.30 -12.59 0.36
C LEU A 412 2.96 -11.39 -0.53
N GLN A 413 3.88 -10.99 -1.43
CA GLN A 413 3.62 -9.88 -2.33
C GLN A 413 2.52 -10.23 -3.33
N GLN A 414 1.48 -9.41 -3.38
CA GLN A 414 0.38 -9.60 -4.32
C GLN A 414 0.82 -9.39 -5.79
N PRO A 415 0.09 -9.95 -6.77
CA PRO A 415 0.38 -9.74 -8.19
C PRO A 415 0.51 -8.28 -8.59
N THR A 416 -0.21 -7.38 -7.95
CA THR A 416 -0.16 -5.91 -8.13
C THR A 416 1.09 -5.24 -7.53
N GLY A 417 1.95 -5.98 -6.84
CA GLY A 417 3.13 -5.44 -6.14
C GLY A 417 2.89 -4.98 -4.71
N MET A 418 1.65 -4.94 -4.26
CA MET A 418 1.28 -4.47 -2.92
C MET A 418 1.38 -5.59 -1.88
N TRP A 419 1.42 -5.22 -0.60
CA TRP A 419 1.15 -6.10 0.53
C TRP A 419 -0.20 -5.78 1.14
N THR A 420 -0.79 -6.78 1.80
CA THR A 420 -2.12 -6.68 2.39
C THR A 420 -2.09 -6.17 3.82
N GLN A 421 -3.24 -5.72 4.29
CA GLN A 421 -3.44 -5.18 5.64
C GLN A 421 -3.19 -6.24 6.74
N LEU A 422 -3.59 -7.50 6.51
CA LEU A 422 -3.19 -8.67 7.30
C LEU A 422 -2.41 -9.61 6.41
N LEU A 423 -1.17 -9.95 6.79
CA LEU A 423 -0.25 -10.70 5.94
C LEU A 423 -0.55 -12.21 5.92
N ASP A 424 -1.27 -12.70 6.91
CA ASP A 424 -1.64 -14.11 7.07
C ASP A 424 -3.13 -14.36 6.81
N PHE A 425 -3.80 -13.42 6.13
CA PHE A 425 -5.19 -13.55 5.72
C PHE A 425 -5.36 -13.11 4.26
N ASP A 426 -5.51 -14.10 3.39
CA ASP A 426 -5.65 -13.87 1.96
C ASP A 426 -6.93 -13.08 1.64
N GLY A 427 -6.80 -12.09 0.75
CA GLY A 427 -7.90 -11.26 0.28
C GLY A 427 -8.15 -9.99 1.10
N THR A 428 -7.45 -9.75 2.22
CA THR A 428 -7.54 -8.44 2.87
C THR A 428 -7.02 -7.35 1.93
N TYR A 429 -7.50 -6.11 2.12
CA TYR A 429 -7.18 -5.04 1.17
C TYR A 429 -5.68 -4.77 1.08
N GLN A 430 -5.26 -4.39 -0.12
CA GLN A 430 -3.87 -4.03 -0.43
C GLN A 430 -3.56 -2.67 0.17
N GLU A 431 -2.65 -2.63 1.15
CA GLU A 431 -2.47 -1.50 2.03
C GLU A 431 -1.28 -0.65 1.62
N MET A 432 -1.52 0.66 1.49
CA MET A 432 -0.55 1.62 0.98
C MET A 432 0.65 1.81 1.89
N SER A 433 0.44 1.98 3.20
CA SER A 433 1.53 2.37 4.10
C SER A 433 2.52 1.23 4.34
N VAL A 434 2.08 -0.02 4.51
CA VAL A 434 3.00 -1.16 4.61
C VAL A 434 3.84 -1.29 3.35
N THR A 435 3.22 -1.13 2.17
CA THR A 435 3.94 -1.25 0.91
C THR A 435 5.01 -0.16 0.77
N CYS A 436 4.71 1.06 1.16
CA CYS A 436 5.71 2.14 1.19
C CYS A 436 6.85 1.88 2.18
N MET A 437 6.54 1.38 3.38
CA MET A 437 7.54 1.10 4.41
C MET A 437 8.48 -0.04 4.01
N VAL A 438 7.93 -1.14 3.51
CA VAL A 438 8.70 -2.29 3.03
C VAL A 438 9.51 -1.91 1.80
N GLY A 439 8.90 -1.19 0.85
CA GLY A 439 9.57 -0.69 -0.35
C GLY A 439 10.76 0.23 0.00
N TYR A 440 10.59 1.15 0.95
CA TYR A 440 11.68 1.98 1.47
C TYR A 440 12.82 1.12 2.06
N ALA A 441 12.49 0.11 2.86
CA ALA A 441 13.48 -0.75 3.49
C ALA A 441 14.25 -1.59 2.46
N LEU A 442 13.56 -2.13 1.45
CA LEU A 442 14.17 -2.82 0.31
C LEU A 442 15.10 -1.89 -0.47
N ALA A 443 14.62 -0.71 -0.88
CA ALA A 443 15.39 0.25 -1.66
C ALA A 443 16.67 0.67 -0.92
N ARG A 444 16.57 0.95 0.38
CA ARG A 444 17.72 1.30 1.21
C ARG A 444 18.68 0.15 1.39
N GLY A 445 18.18 -1.05 1.67
CA GLY A 445 18.99 -2.24 1.90
C GLY A 445 19.79 -2.66 0.67
N ILE A 446 19.16 -2.64 -0.51
CA ILE A 446 19.81 -2.90 -1.79
C ILE A 446 20.86 -1.82 -2.08
N ARG A 447 20.47 -0.56 -2.06
CA ARG A 447 21.40 0.58 -2.31
C ARG A 447 22.60 0.61 -1.40
N ARG A 448 22.47 0.21 -0.15
CA ARG A 448 23.53 0.18 0.86
C ARG A 448 24.28 -1.16 0.92
N GLY A 449 23.83 -2.17 0.17
CA GLY A 449 24.51 -3.43 -0.06
C GLY A 449 24.36 -4.48 1.06
N TRP A 450 23.43 -4.33 2.00
CA TRP A 450 23.16 -5.37 2.98
C TRP A 450 21.98 -6.28 2.63
N LEU A 451 21.12 -5.88 1.69
CA LEU A 451 20.14 -6.76 1.06
C LEU A 451 20.65 -7.15 -0.33
N LYS A 452 20.25 -8.34 -0.78
CA LYS A 452 20.67 -8.92 -2.05
C LYS A 452 19.91 -8.29 -3.22
N GLU A 453 20.59 -8.21 -4.39
CA GLU A 453 20.01 -7.68 -5.63
C GLU A 453 18.86 -8.56 -6.17
N GLU A 454 18.79 -9.83 -5.78
CA GLU A 454 17.67 -10.74 -6.12
C GLU A 454 16.30 -10.26 -5.59
N LEU A 455 16.28 -9.33 -4.64
CA LEU A 455 15.07 -8.67 -4.16
C LEU A 455 14.64 -7.47 -5.02
N ARG A 456 15.44 -7.08 -6.04
CA ARG A 456 15.13 -5.95 -6.92
C ARG A 456 13.78 -6.08 -7.65
N PRO A 457 13.40 -7.24 -8.21
CA PRO A 457 12.09 -7.40 -8.83
C PRO A 457 10.92 -7.20 -7.85
N VAL A 458 11.08 -7.59 -6.58
CA VAL A 458 10.08 -7.35 -5.52
C VAL A 458 9.92 -5.86 -5.27
N LEU A 459 11.04 -5.14 -5.17
CA LEU A 459 11.06 -3.69 -5.00
C LEU A 459 10.42 -2.96 -6.17
N ASP A 460 10.81 -3.30 -7.40
CA ASP A 460 10.33 -2.62 -8.61
C ASP A 460 8.81 -2.82 -8.77
N LYS A 461 8.31 -4.02 -8.45
CA LYS A 461 6.89 -4.33 -8.44
C LYS A 461 6.13 -3.56 -7.37
N ALA A 462 6.69 -3.45 -6.15
CA ALA A 462 6.12 -2.63 -5.08
C ALA A 462 6.06 -1.14 -5.47
N TRP A 463 7.11 -0.64 -6.10
CA TRP A 463 7.16 0.73 -6.57
C TRP A 463 6.09 1.01 -7.64
N ASP A 464 5.90 0.11 -8.59
CA ASP A 464 4.86 0.23 -9.61
C ASP A 464 3.44 0.20 -8.98
N GLY A 465 3.19 -0.69 -8.05
CA GLY A 465 1.93 -0.75 -7.30
C GLY A 465 1.62 0.54 -6.54
N VAL A 466 2.62 1.14 -5.90
CA VAL A 466 2.49 2.41 -5.16
C VAL A 466 2.22 3.58 -6.10
N LYS A 467 2.97 3.71 -7.21
CA LYS A 467 2.78 4.80 -8.18
C LYS A 467 1.34 4.87 -8.70
N LYS A 468 0.76 3.72 -9.06
CA LYS A 468 -0.61 3.61 -9.56
C LYS A 468 -1.65 4.10 -8.55
N ARG A 469 -1.35 4.01 -7.24
CA ARG A 469 -2.25 4.38 -6.14
C ARG A 469 -2.06 5.81 -5.62
N ILE A 470 -1.25 6.62 -6.29
CA ILE A 470 -1.07 8.04 -5.97
C ILE A 470 -1.70 8.88 -7.09
N SER A 471 -2.75 9.63 -6.78
CA SER A 471 -3.40 10.53 -7.73
C SER A 471 -2.57 11.79 -8.03
N ASN A 472 -2.97 12.60 -9.00
CA ASN A 472 -2.28 13.83 -9.38
C ASN A 472 -2.33 14.92 -8.30
N ASP A 473 -3.30 14.85 -7.41
CA ASP A 473 -3.48 15.72 -6.23
C ASP A 473 -2.94 15.11 -4.93
N ALA A 474 -2.09 14.07 -5.05
CA ALA A 474 -1.50 13.33 -3.94
C ALA A 474 -2.49 12.53 -3.06
N GLY A 475 -3.71 12.29 -3.54
CA GLY A 475 -4.64 11.37 -2.91
C GLY A 475 -4.12 9.93 -3.00
N LEU A 476 -4.41 9.13 -1.99
CA LEU A 476 -3.90 7.77 -1.80
C LEU A 476 -5.05 6.76 -1.82
N VAL A 477 -4.73 5.52 -2.16
CA VAL A 477 -5.69 4.42 -2.17
C VAL A 477 -5.37 3.44 -1.05
N ASP A 478 -6.35 3.20 -0.17
CA ASP A 478 -6.36 2.17 0.85
C ASP A 478 -5.20 2.29 1.87
N VAL A 479 -5.24 3.36 2.68
CA VAL A 479 -4.37 3.55 3.84
C VAL A 479 -5.09 3.06 5.09
N CYS A 480 -4.55 2.07 5.80
CA CYS A 480 -5.12 1.58 7.05
C CYS A 480 -5.23 2.71 8.09
N THR A 481 -6.38 2.84 8.75
CA THR A 481 -6.60 3.79 9.85
C THR A 481 -5.63 3.59 11.00
N GLY A 482 -5.57 4.53 11.94
CA GLY A 482 -4.77 4.41 13.16
C GLY A 482 -5.12 3.12 13.92
N THR A 483 -4.12 2.30 14.22
CA THR A 483 -4.30 0.96 14.79
C THR A 483 -3.28 0.74 15.90
N GLY A 484 -3.74 0.64 17.12
CA GLY A 484 -2.94 0.16 18.25
C GLY A 484 -2.96 -1.37 18.32
N PHE A 485 -2.33 -1.94 19.38
CA PHE A 485 -2.38 -3.38 19.61
C PHE A 485 -3.82 -3.84 19.81
N GLN A 486 -4.22 -4.84 19.06
CA GLN A 486 -5.57 -5.39 19.09
C GLN A 486 -5.57 -6.73 19.85
N GLU A 487 -6.71 -7.06 20.44
CA GLU A 487 -6.88 -8.27 21.23
C GLU A 487 -7.20 -9.51 20.38
N SER A 488 -7.65 -9.31 19.13
CA SER A 488 -8.01 -10.40 18.23
C SER A 488 -7.64 -10.10 16.77
N ARG A 489 -7.58 -11.14 15.94
CA ARG A 489 -7.33 -11.04 14.49
C ARG A 489 -8.47 -10.29 13.79
N GLU A 490 -9.71 -10.54 14.18
CA GLU A 490 -10.90 -9.89 13.63
C GLU A 490 -10.85 -8.37 13.86
N SER A 491 -10.35 -7.93 15.02
CA SER A 491 -10.18 -6.50 15.31
C SER A 491 -9.18 -5.81 14.38
N TYR A 492 -8.18 -6.54 13.85
CA TYR A 492 -7.33 -6.05 12.77
C TYR A 492 -8.05 -6.10 11.43
N LEU A 493 -8.73 -7.21 11.11
CA LEU A 493 -9.46 -7.39 9.87
C LEU A 493 -10.43 -6.24 9.62
N TYR A 494 -11.05 -5.76 10.70
CA TYR A 494 -12.08 -4.70 10.68
C TYR A 494 -11.54 -3.27 10.65
N ARG A 495 -10.22 -3.08 10.50
CA ARG A 495 -9.67 -1.74 10.36
C ARG A 495 -10.03 -1.15 9.00
N ALA A 496 -10.62 0.05 9.04
CA ALA A 496 -10.99 0.76 7.83
C ALA A 496 -9.76 1.18 7.02
N ALA A 497 -9.92 1.32 5.71
CA ALA A 497 -8.96 1.92 4.81
C ALA A 497 -9.42 3.32 4.40
N GLU A 498 -8.53 4.28 4.48
CA GLU A 498 -8.76 5.66 4.02
C GLU A 498 -8.44 5.79 2.53
N TYR A 499 -9.22 6.62 1.85
CA TYR A 499 -8.98 7.03 0.47
C TYR A 499 -8.84 8.55 0.40
N GLY A 500 -7.88 9.02 -0.41
CA GLY A 500 -7.61 10.44 -0.55
C GLY A 500 -6.45 10.90 0.33
N TYR A 501 -6.61 12.02 1.03
CA TYR A 501 -5.57 12.56 1.90
C TYR A 501 -5.43 11.72 3.18
N ASP A 502 -4.20 11.23 3.43
CA ASP A 502 -3.86 10.56 4.69
C ASP A 502 -2.37 10.76 5.03
N ASP A 503 -2.07 11.33 6.20
CA ASP A 503 -0.69 11.61 6.63
C ASP A 503 0.15 10.32 6.82
N ARG A 504 -0.47 9.19 7.20
CA ARG A 504 0.24 7.91 7.43
C ARG A 504 0.77 7.33 6.12
N GLY A 505 -0.07 7.33 5.08
CA GLY A 505 0.33 6.88 3.75
C GLY A 505 1.25 7.87 3.06
N GLY A 506 0.89 9.16 3.07
CA GLY A 506 1.63 10.22 2.36
C GLY A 506 3.05 10.41 2.86
N SER A 507 3.26 10.35 4.19
CA SER A 507 4.60 10.45 4.78
C SER A 507 5.50 9.29 4.38
N MET A 508 4.99 8.08 4.37
CA MET A 508 5.77 6.90 3.99
C MET A 508 6.00 6.85 2.48
N ALA A 509 5.04 7.28 1.68
CA ALA A 509 5.17 7.37 0.24
C ALA A 509 6.26 8.37 -0.19
N ILE A 510 6.37 9.55 0.44
CA ILE A 510 7.43 10.51 0.11
C ILE A 510 8.81 10.00 0.52
N TRP A 511 8.93 9.29 1.67
CA TRP A 511 10.19 8.64 2.03
C TRP A 511 10.55 7.54 1.04
N PHE A 512 9.62 6.71 0.63
CA PHE A 512 9.87 5.66 -0.37
C PHE A 512 10.27 6.26 -1.71
N ALA A 513 9.55 7.28 -2.21
CA ALA A 513 9.88 7.95 -3.46
C ALA A 513 11.28 8.57 -3.45
N THR A 514 11.67 9.24 -2.35
CA THR A 514 13.01 9.83 -2.21
C THR A 514 14.11 8.76 -2.09
N GLU A 515 13.84 7.60 -1.52
CA GLU A 515 14.81 6.50 -1.45
C GLU A 515 14.96 5.78 -2.79
N MET A 516 13.87 5.60 -3.56
CA MET A 516 13.91 5.10 -4.93
C MET A 516 14.73 6.02 -5.84
N GLU A 517 14.58 7.34 -5.72
CA GLU A 517 15.40 8.31 -6.47
C GLU A 517 16.88 8.16 -6.14
N LYS A 518 17.23 7.98 -4.85
CA LYS A 518 18.63 7.72 -4.44
C LYS A 518 19.17 6.43 -5.01
N LEU A 519 18.37 5.38 -5.05
CA LEU A 519 18.77 4.09 -5.60
C LEU A 519 19.03 4.23 -7.12
N GLN A 520 18.11 4.82 -7.88
CA GLN A 520 18.29 5.02 -9.32
C GLN A 520 19.54 5.85 -9.67
N ARG A 521 19.87 6.87 -8.85
CA ARG A 521 21.11 7.65 -9.02
C ARG A 521 22.36 6.86 -8.67
N SER A 522 22.28 5.86 -7.81
CA SER A 522 23.43 5.00 -7.51
C SER A 522 23.68 3.94 -8.58
N ASP A 523 22.67 3.59 -9.36
CA ASP A 523 22.73 2.63 -10.46
C ASP A 523 23.22 3.29 -11.77
N SER A 524 23.12 4.62 -11.89
CA SER A 524 23.56 5.42 -13.05
C SER A 524 25.00 5.92 -12.88
#